data_fdf87933d5c285929a463626e8cbcb91
#
_entry.id   fdf87933d5c285929a463626e8cbcb91
#
_cell.length_a   1.000
_cell.length_b   1.000
_cell.length_c   1.000
_cell.angle_alpha   90.00
_cell.angle_beta   90.00
_cell.angle_gamma   90.00
#
_symmetry.space_group_name_H-M   'P 1'
#
loop_
_entity.id
_entity.type
_entity.pdbx_description
1 polymer ?
#
loop_
_entity_poly.entity_id
_entity_poly.type
_entity_poly.pdbx_seq_one_letter_code
_entity_poly.pdbx_strand_id
1 'polypeptide(L)'
;MEEKFKNLPLRNGVGIIVMNSENKIFVAKRIDNSKNFWQMPQGGINKNEDYLQAAYRELEEETSIKSVKLIRELEGTTTYELPNRLLGIIWKGKYKGQKQKWFLMRFVGKDGEINIKTKNPEFLDWKWIDIDQITEVVVDFKLHVYKELKEKIKKIIN
;
A
#
# COMPACT_ATOMS: atom_id res chain seq x y z
N MET A 1 -7.33 -11.07 -20.16
CA MET A 1 -7.19 -12.04 -19.03
C MET A 1 -7.47 -13.44 -19.54
N GLU A 2 -6.63 -14.41 -19.19
CA GLU A 2 -6.88 -15.81 -19.55
C GLU A 2 -8.14 -16.32 -18.88
N GLU A 3 -8.88 -17.14 -19.59
CA GLU A 3 -10.20 -17.65 -19.15
C GLU A 3 -10.14 -18.35 -17.78
N LYS A 4 -9.08 -19.14 -17.53
CA LYS A 4 -8.93 -19.88 -16.27
C LYS A 4 -8.77 -18.98 -15.03
N PHE A 5 -8.38 -17.71 -15.19
CA PHE A 5 -8.18 -16.78 -14.10
C PHE A 5 -9.34 -15.79 -13.92
N LYS A 6 -10.29 -15.78 -14.87
CA LYS A 6 -11.37 -14.80 -14.92
C LYS A 6 -12.27 -14.82 -13.67
N ASN A 7 -12.47 -16.00 -13.11
CA ASN A 7 -13.35 -16.19 -11.97
C ASN A 7 -12.65 -16.21 -10.62
N LEU A 8 -11.36 -15.90 -10.57
CA LEU A 8 -10.64 -15.82 -9.31
C LEU A 8 -11.15 -14.62 -8.49
N PRO A 9 -11.20 -14.75 -7.15
CA PRO A 9 -11.65 -13.65 -6.32
C PRO A 9 -10.58 -12.55 -6.22
N LEU A 10 -10.99 -11.39 -5.71
CA LEU A 10 -10.06 -10.33 -5.29
C LEU A 10 -9.60 -10.61 -3.86
N ARG A 11 -8.34 -10.39 -3.58
CA ARG A 11 -7.79 -10.48 -2.23
C ARG A 11 -8.24 -9.27 -1.43
N ASN A 12 -8.78 -9.48 -0.24
CA ASN A 12 -9.12 -8.37 0.65
C ASN A 12 -7.85 -7.90 1.35
N GLY A 13 -7.65 -6.59 1.33
CA GLY A 13 -6.44 -6.02 1.92
C GLY A 13 -6.64 -4.60 2.39
N VAL A 14 -5.54 -4.05 2.91
CA VAL A 14 -5.46 -2.68 3.39
C VAL A 14 -4.30 -1.97 2.73
N GLY A 15 -4.42 -0.66 2.65
CA GLY A 15 -3.32 0.21 2.27
C GLY A 15 -3.16 1.29 3.32
N ILE A 16 -1.94 1.75 3.52
CA ILE A 16 -1.64 2.74 4.54
C ILE A 16 -0.93 3.92 3.90
N ILE A 17 -1.54 5.09 4.03
CA ILE A 17 -0.96 6.34 3.58
C ILE A 17 -0.35 7.00 4.81
N VAL A 18 0.97 6.97 4.91
CA VAL A 18 1.70 7.56 6.04
C VAL A 18 2.23 8.91 5.62
N MET A 19 1.81 9.95 6.32
CA MET A 19 2.15 11.34 6.03
C MET A 19 2.95 11.92 7.18
N ASN A 20 4.10 12.53 6.88
CA ASN A 20 4.92 13.17 7.91
C ASN A 20 4.43 14.59 8.24
N SER A 21 5.14 15.30 9.12
CA SER A 21 4.76 16.65 9.55
C SER A 21 4.74 17.68 8.42
N GLU A 22 5.43 17.41 7.32
CA GLU A 22 5.47 18.28 6.14
C GLU A 22 4.48 17.81 5.05
N ASN A 23 3.56 16.91 5.40
CA ASN A 23 2.59 16.32 4.47
C ASN A 23 3.22 15.55 3.32
N LYS A 24 4.45 15.03 3.52
CA LYS A 24 5.07 14.13 2.55
C LYS A 24 4.65 12.70 2.82
N ILE A 25 4.60 11.91 1.78
CA ILE A 25 4.06 10.54 1.78
C ILE A 25 5.20 9.53 1.80
N PHE A 26 5.08 8.53 2.68
CA PHE A 26 6.01 7.40 2.72
C PHE A 26 5.77 6.47 1.55
N VAL A 27 6.84 6.20 0.81
CA VAL A 27 6.82 5.15 -0.24
C VAL A 27 8.04 4.28 -0.10
N ALA A 28 7.91 3.04 -0.55
CA ALA A 28 8.98 2.06 -0.48
C ALA A 28 9.08 1.29 -1.79
N LYS A 29 10.28 0.82 -2.07
CA LYS A 29 10.59 0.07 -3.29
C LYS A 29 10.66 -1.40 -2.96
N ARG A 30 9.91 -2.24 -3.69
CA ARG A 30 9.87 -3.67 -3.44
C ARG A 30 11.18 -4.35 -3.80
N ILE A 31 11.59 -5.30 -2.96
CA ILE A 31 12.83 -6.08 -3.13
C ILE A 31 12.74 -7.00 -4.35
N ASP A 32 11.54 -7.47 -4.71
CA ASP A 32 11.30 -8.41 -5.81
C ASP A 32 11.05 -7.72 -7.17
N ASN A 33 11.19 -6.39 -7.21
CA ASN A 33 10.95 -5.63 -8.43
C ASN A 33 12.25 -5.00 -8.92
N SER A 34 12.74 -5.48 -10.09
CA SER A 34 13.96 -4.97 -10.71
C SER A 34 13.80 -3.57 -11.31
N LYS A 35 12.56 -3.09 -11.45
CA LYS A 35 12.26 -1.75 -11.98
C LYS A 35 12.15 -0.74 -10.85
N ASN A 36 12.30 0.53 -11.17
CA ASN A 36 12.32 1.59 -10.19
C ASN A 36 10.91 2.09 -9.85
N PHE A 37 10.07 1.19 -9.31
CA PHE A 37 8.71 1.55 -8.87
C PHE A 37 8.65 1.64 -7.35
N TRP A 38 7.87 2.59 -6.87
CA TRP A 38 7.68 2.86 -5.45
C TRP A 38 6.19 2.78 -5.10
N GLN A 39 5.89 2.30 -3.91
CA GLN A 39 4.51 2.12 -3.47
C GLN A 39 4.33 2.48 -2.01
N MET A 40 3.09 2.78 -1.64
CA MET A 40 2.72 2.91 -0.24
C MET A 40 2.56 1.53 0.39
N PRO A 41 2.75 1.39 1.71
CA PRO A 41 2.59 0.09 2.37
C PRO A 41 1.19 -0.48 2.19
N GLN A 42 1.11 -1.79 2.03
CA GLN A 42 -0.15 -2.50 1.87
C GLN A 42 0.02 -3.96 2.29
N GLY A 43 -1.08 -4.60 2.58
CA GLY A 43 -1.03 -6.01 2.94
C GLY A 43 -2.41 -6.64 3.07
N GLY A 44 -2.45 -7.92 3.43
CA GLY A 44 -3.67 -8.66 3.59
C GLY A 44 -4.26 -8.57 4.98
N ILE A 45 -5.45 -9.12 5.15
CA ILE A 45 -6.17 -9.16 6.42
C ILE A 45 -6.12 -10.59 6.94
N ASN A 46 -5.79 -10.75 8.23
CA ASN A 46 -5.82 -12.06 8.88
C ASN A 46 -7.25 -12.38 9.34
N LYS A 47 -7.52 -13.66 9.54
CA LYS A 47 -8.80 -14.12 10.06
C LYS A 47 -9.08 -13.45 11.40
N ASN A 48 -10.31 -12.95 11.58
CA ASN A 48 -10.76 -12.28 12.80
C ASN A 48 -10.08 -10.94 13.10
N GLU A 49 -9.42 -10.36 12.10
CA GLU A 49 -8.78 -9.06 12.21
C GLU A 49 -9.64 -8.01 11.49
N ASP A 50 -9.85 -6.85 12.07
CA ASP A 50 -10.53 -5.78 11.35
C ASP A 50 -9.52 -5.02 10.46
N TYR A 51 -10.05 -4.17 9.57
CA TYR A 51 -9.20 -3.45 8.60
C TYR A 51 -8.17 -2.54 9.28
N LEU A 52 -8.57 -1.82 10.32
CA LEU A 52 -7.64 -0.91 11.00
C LEU A 52 -6.53 -1.66 11.73
N GLN A 53 -6.86 -2.77 12.38
CA GLN A 53 -5.85 -3.63 13.03
C GLN A 53 -4.86 -4.16 11.98
N ALA A 54 -5.36 -4.60 10.84
CA ALA A 54 -4.52 -5.08 9.74
C ALA A 54 -3.59 -3.98 9.24
N ALA A 55 -4.11 -2.73 9.14
CA ALA A 55 -3.30 -1.60 8.69
C ALA A 55 -2.12 -1.33 9.62
N TYR A 56 -2.36 -1.29 10.93
CA TYR A 56 -1.29 -1.09 11.90
C TYR A 56 -0.28 -2.25 11.87
N ARG A 57 -0.78 -3.47 11.80
CA ARG A 57 0.08 -4.67 11.78
C ARG A 57 0.96 -4.70 10.52
N GLU A 58 0.37 -4.52 9.35
CA GLU A 58 1.13 -4.54 8.09
C GLU A 58 2.16 -3.42 8.05
N LEU A 59 1.81 -2.23 8.51
CA LEU A 59 2.74 -1.11 8.56
C LEU A 59 3.95 -1.44 9.43
N GLU A 60 3.73 -1.99 10.61
CA GLU A 60 4.82 -2.38 11.51
C GLU A 60 5.65 -3.52 10.94
N GLU A 61 5.01 -4.56 10.40
CA GLU A 61 5.71 -5.70 9.83
C GLU A 61 6.62 -5.31 8.66
N GLU A 62 6.19 -4.35 7.85
CA GLU A 62 6.94 -3.96 6.64
C GLU A 62 7.97 -2.87 6.91
N THR A 63 7.69 -1.95 7.84
CA THR A 63 8.49 -0.73 8.00
C THR A 63 8.97 -0.45 9.42
N SER A 64 8.52 -1.20 10.39
CA SER A 64 8.76 -0.98 11.82
C SER A 64 8.11 0.30 12.38
N ILE A 65 7.28 0.97 11.59
CA ILE A 65 6.60 2.18 12.04
C ILE A 65 5.45 1.84 13.00
N LYS A 66 5.52 2.43 14.19
CA LYS A 66 4.47 2.34 15.23
C LYS A 66 3.91 3.70 15.61
N SER A 67 4.72 4.76 15.43
CA SER A 67 4.38 6.12 15.88
C SER A 67 3.52 6.84 14.86
N VAL A 68 2.27 6.39 14.75
CA VAL A 68 1.30 6.98 13.83
C VAL A 68 -0.01 7.25 14.57
N LYS A 69 -0.73 8.27 14.10
CA LYS A 69 -2.09 8.59 14.53
C LYS A 69 -3.01 8.55 13.34
N LEU A 70 -4.13 7.86 13.46
CA LEU A 70 -5.12 7.80 12.39
C LEU A 70 -5.71 9.19 12.16
N ILE A 71 -5.61 9.69 10.92
CA ILE A 71 -6.29 10.91 10.51
C ILE A 71 -7.70 10.55 10.03
N ARG A 72 -7.80 9.57 9.13
CA ARG A 72 -9.09 9.18 8.53
C ARG A 72 -9.01 7.84 7.85
N GLU A 73 -10.07 7.05 7.98
CA GLU A 73 -10.35 5.93 7.11
C GLU A 73 -10.96 6.50 5.84
N LEU A 74 -10.39 6.24 4.68
CA LEU A 74 -10.93 6.77 3.43
C LEU A 74 -12.25 6.08 3.08
N GLU A 75 -13.17 6.82 2.47
CA GLU A 75 -14.45 6.26 2.04
C GLU A 75 -14.26 5.28 0.89
N GLY A 76 -15.04 4.20 0.91
CA GLY A 76 -15.02 3.20 -0.16
C GLY A 76 -13.78 2.33 -0.14
N THR A 77 -13.61 1.62 -1.22
CA THR A 77 -12.47 0.73 -1.44
C THR A 77 -11.90 0.98 -2.82
N THR A 78 -10.65 0.55 -3.02
CA THR A 78 -10.01 0.58 -4.34
C THR A 78 -9.79 -0.85 -4.81
N THR A 79 -9.77 -1.05 -6.12
CA THR A 79 -9.49 -2.38 -6.70
C THR A 79 -8.49 -2.23 -7.83
N TYR A 80 -7.64 -3.24 -7.97
CA TYR A 80 -6.83 -3.39 -9.16
C TYR A 80 -6.73 -4.87 -9.51
N GLU A 81 -6.53 -5.16 -10.79
CA GLU A 81 -6.33 -6.52 -11.28
C GLU A 81 -4.89 -6.70 -11.70
N LEU A 82 -4.38 -7.92 -11.50
CA LEU A 82 -3.02 -8.24 -11.89
C LEU A 82 -2.92 -8.33 -13.43
N PRO A 83 -1.81 -7.86 -14.02
CA PRO A 83 -1.58 -8.10 -15.44
C PRO A 83 -1.35 -9.60 -15.68
N ASN A 84 -1.54 -10.04 -16.93
CA ASN A 84 -1.46 -11.46 -17.29
C ASN A 84 -0.15 -12.13 -16.85
N ARG A 85 0.97 -11.40 -16.90
CA ARG A 85 2.28 -11.92 -16.51
C ARG A 85 2.40 -12.32 -15.04
N LEU A 86 1.50 -11.79 -14.19
CA LEU A 86 1.51 -12.03 -12.74
C LEU A 86 0.39 -12.96 -12.27
N LEU A 87 -0.65 -13.16 -13.11
CA LEU A 87 -1.75 -14.06 -12.79
C LEU A 87 -1.24 -15.48 -12.65
N GLY A 88 -1.73 -16.19 -11.63
CA GLY A 88 -1.31 -17.56 -11.35
C GLY A 88 0.03 -17.66 -10.60
N ILE A 89 0.72 -16.56 -10.38
CA ILE A 89 2.05 -16.53 -9.74
C ILE A 89 1.99 -15.85 -8.38
N ILE A 90 1.57 -14.59 -8.32
CA ILE A 90 1.47 -13.82 -7.08
C ILE A 90 0.38 -14.43 -6.19
N TRP A 91 0.60 -14.40 -4.87
CA TRP A 91 -0.32 -14.96 -3.87
C TRP A 91 -0.66 -16.43 -4.13
N LYS A 92 0.32 -17.19 -4.63
CA LYS A 92 0.17 -18.63 -4.97
C LYS A 92 -0.94 -18.87 -5.99
N GLY A 93 -1.23 -17.89 -6.84
CA GLY A 93 -2.23 -18.00 -7.89
C GLY A 93 -3.68 -17.97 -7.42
N LYS A 94 -3.95 -17.58 -6.17
CA LYS A 94 -5.29 -17.65 -5.57
C LYS A 94 -6.20 -16.48 -5.95
N TYR A 95 -5.65 -15.35 -6.40
CA TYR A 95 -6.41 -14.12 -6.61
C TYR A 95 -6.07 -13.48 -7.95
N LYS A 96 -7.05 -12.77 -8.53
CA LYS A 96 -6.82 -12.02 -9.77
C LYS A 96 -6.42 -10.56 -9.55
N GLY A 97 -6.47 -10.11 -8.31
CA GLY A 97 -6.16 -8.74 -7.94
C GLY A 97 -6.47 -8.51 -6.47
N GLN A 98 -6.61 -7.26 -6.09
CA GLN A 98 -6.83 -6.90 -4.70
C GLN A 98 -7.87 -5.80 -4.55
N LYS A 99 -8.68 -5.92 -3.51
CA LYS A 99 -9.65 -4.91 -3.06
C LYS A 99 -9.13 -4.37 -1.74
N GLN A 100 -8.91 -3.06 -1.65
CA GLN A 100 -8.21 -2.46 -0.51
C GLN A 100 -9.02 -1.36 0.16
N LYS A 101 -8.99 -1.37 1.49
CA LYS A 101 -9.45 -0.28 2.32
C LYS A 101 -8.22 0.54 2.72
N TRP A 102 -8.28 1.87 2.59
CA TRP A 102 -7.13 2.75 2.82
C TRP A 102 -7.31 3.59 4.07
N PHE A 103 -6.20 3.81 4.78
CA PHE A 103 -6.14 4.61 6.02
C PHE A 103 -5.06 5.68 5.88
N LEU A 104 -5.45 6.92 6.16
CA LEU A 104 -4.51 8.04 6.19
C LEU A 104 -4.04 8.24 7.62
N MET A 105 -2.73 8.16 7.84
CA MET A 105 -2.12 8.25 9.16
C MET A 105 -1.05 9.32 9.19
N ARG A 106 -0.96 10.02 10.33
CA ARG A 106 0.09 11.01 10.59
C ARG A 106 1.26 10.34 11.30
N PHE A 107 2.45 10.40 10.71
CA PHE A 107 3.66 9.94 11.37
C PHE A 107 4.06 10.97 12.42
N VAL A 108 4.15 10.54 13.68
CA VAL A 108 4.50 11.41 14.81
C VAL A 108 5.83 11.00 15.46
N GLY A 109 6.54 10.05 14.84
CA GLY A 109 7.86 9.61 15.28
C GLY A 109 8.98 10.32 14.56
N LYS A 110 10.16 9.75 14.66
CA LYS A 110 11.37 10.23 13.97
C LYS A 110 11.76 9.19 12.91
N ASP A 111 12.45 9.63 11.87
CA ASP A 111 12.86 8.76 10.76
C ASP A 111 13.74 7.58 11.23
N GLY A 112 14.45 7.72 12.31
CA GLY A 112 15.24 6.63 12.89
C GLY A 112 14.43 5.41 13.32
N GLU A 113 13.13 5.58 13.52
CA GLU A 113 12.21 4.48 13.83
C GLU A 113 11.97 3.56 12.62
N ILE A 114 12.11 4.11 11.41
CA ILE A 114 11.80 3.39 10.16
C ILE A 114 12.92 2.40 9.86
N ASN A 115 12.56 1.12 9.80
CA ASN A 115 13.50 0.05 9.51
C ASN A 115 12.81 -1.00 8.64
N ILE A 116 13.17 -1.03 7.36
CA ILE A 116 12.62 -1.96 6.38
C ILE A 116 13.33 -3.32 6.36
N LYS A 117 14.42 -3.46 7.13
CA LYS A 117 15.14 -4.73 7.29
C LYS A 117 14.46 -5.54 8.39
N THR A 118 13.26 -5.99 8.11
CA THR A 118 12.41 -6.73 9.04
C THR A 118 12.66 -8.24 8.91
N LYS A 119 11.95 -9.05 9.69
CA LYS A 119 12.09 -10.51 9.69
C LYS A 119 11.85 -11.11 8.30
N ASN A 120 10.83 -10.60 7.60
CA ASN A 120 10.50 -11.04 6.24
C ASN A 120 10.51 -9.80 5.35
N PRO A 121 11.68 -9.30 4.95
CA PRO A 121 11.78 -8.01 4.28
C PRO A 121 11.09 -8.03 2.91
N GLU A 122 10.30 -6.99 2.65
CA GLU A 122 9.62 -6.80 1.38
C GLU A 122 10.16 -5.61 0.60
N PHE A 123 10.86 -4.70 1.28
CA PHE A 123 11.33 -3.46 0.68
C PHE A 123 12.84 -3.36 0.67
N LEU A 124 13.36 -2.77 -0.42
CA LEU A 124 14.77 -2.52 -0.64
C LEU A 124 15.19 -1.14 -0.16
N ASP A 125 14.29 -0.16 -0.28
CA ASP A 125 14.55 1.25 0.05
C ASP A 125 13.24 1.95 0.37
N TRP A 126 13.32 3.13 1.00
CA TRP A 126 12.16 3.95 1.31
C TRP A 126 12.52 5.43 1.23
N LYS A 127 11.50 6.28 1.05
CA LYS A 127 11.67 7.73 1.04
C LYS A 127 10.35 8.45 1.29
N TRP A 128 10.43 9.73 1.60
CA TRP A 128 9.29 10.63 1.67
C TRP A 128 9.20 11.37 0.33
N ILE A 129 8.01 11.46 -0.24
CA ILE A 129 7.78 12.17 -1.50
C ILE A 129 6.58 13.10 -1.37
N ASP A 130 6.47 14.06 -2.29
CA ASP A 130 5.30 14.92 -2.36
C ASP A 130 4.10 14.12 -2.84
N ILE A 131 2.92 14.52 -2.39
CA ILE A 131 1.67 13.84 -2.76
C ILE A 131 1.48 13.76 -4.27
N ASP A 132 1.89 14.78 -5.01
CA ASP A 132 1.76 14.78 -6.47
C ASP A 132 2.64 13.72 -7.14
N GLN A 133 3.69 13.28 -6.49
CA GLN A 133 4.63 12.31 -7.04
C GLN A 133 4.16 10.86 -6.91
N ILE A 134 3.15 10.56 -6.09
CA ILE A 134 2.73 9.17 -5.89
C ILE A 134 2.25 8.51 -7.18
N THR A 135 1.68 9.30 -8.09
CA THR A 135 1.22 8.79 -9.39
C THR A 135 2.34 8.67 -10.42
N GLU A 136 3.49 9.29 -10.15
CA GLU A 136 4.65 9.25 -11.06
C GLU A 136 5.55 8.04 -10.79
N VAL A 137 5.50 7.47 -9.59
CA VAL A 137 6.45 6.44 -9.15
C VAL A 137 5.85 5.04 -9.06
N VAL A 138 4.53 4.92 -9.13
CA VAL A 138 3.82 3.64 -8.94
C VAL A 138 3.79 2.84 -10.24
N VAL A 139 3.73 1.51 -10.10
CA VAL A 139 3.58 0.60 -11.23
C VAL A 139 2.26 0.85 -11.99
N ASP A 140 2.26 0.62 -13.31
CA ASP A 140 1.18 0.99 -14.20
C ASP A 140 -0.19 0.40 -13.82
N PHE A 141 -0.26 -0.84 -13.41
CA PHE A 141 -1.56 -1.46 -13.10
C PHE A 141 -2.17 -0.98 -11.78
N LYS A 142 -1.45 -0.17 -11.02
CA LYS A 142 -1.96 0.48 -9.79
C LYS A 142 -2.19 1.98 -9.97
N LEU A 143 -1.85 2.52 -11.15
CA LEU A 143 -1.90 3.97 -11.36
C LEU A 143 -3.28 4.56 -11.11
N HIS A 144 -4.34 3.90 -11.59
CA HIS A 144 -5.72 4.39 -11.39
C HIS A 144 -6.09 4.47 -9.91
N VAL A 145 -5.59 3.54 -9.10
CA VAL A 145 -5.80 3.55 -7.64
C VAL A 145 -5.11 4.77 -7.03
N TYR A 146 -3.85 5.00 -7.39
CA TYR A 146 -3.08 6.11 -6.82
C TYR A 146 -3.61 7.47 -7.26
N LYS A 147 -4.16 7.58 -8.46
CA LYS A 147 -4.85 8.80 -8.91
C LYS A 147 -6.06 9.10 -8.03
N GLU A 148 -6.86 8.09 -7.72
CA GLU A 148 -8.03 8.24 -6.85
C GLU A 148 -7.60 8.63 -5.43
N LEU A 149 -6.57 7.97 -4.89
CA LEU A 149 -6.06 8.27 -3.54
C LEU A 149 -5.51 9.69 -3.45
N LYS A 150 -4.77 10.13 -4.45
CA LYS A 150 -4.23 11.48 -4.50
C LYS A 150 -5.33 12.54 -4.37
N GLU A 151 -6.42 12.37 -5.12
CA GLU A 151 -7.56 13.29 -5.05
C GLU A 151 -8.21 13.29 -3.65
N LYS A 152 -8.40 12.09 -3.08
CA LYS A 152 -9.00 11.96 -1.74
C LYS A 152 -8.13 12.59 -0.66
N ILE A 153 -6.82 12.35 -0.71
CA ILE A 153 -5.88 12.92 0.26
C ILE A 153 -5.89 14.43 0.19
N LYS A 154 -5.83 15.00 -1.01
CA LYS A 154 -5.83 16.46 -1.20
C LYS A 154 -7.07 17.12 -0.61
N LYS A 155 -8.22 16.49 -0.74
CA LYS A 155 -9.47 17.01 -0.16
C LYS A 155 -9.45 17.00 1.37
N ILE A 156 -8.75 16.05 1.98
CA ILE A 156 -8.68 15.91 3.43
C ILE A 156 -7.73 16.95 4.02
N ILE A 157 -6.59 17.19 3.40
CA ILE A 157 -5.54 18.05 3.95
C ILE A 157 -5.70 19.53 3.57
N ASN A 158 -6.59 19.86 2.66
CA ASN A 158 -6.84 21.25 2.23
C ASN A 158 -7.97 21.89 3.03
#